data_faf252bd39affbab349cdd3bd1a69c78
#
_entry.id   faf252bd39affbab349cdd3bd1a69c78
#
_cell.length_a   1.000
_cell.length_b   1.000
_cell.length_c   1.000
_cell.angle_alpha   90.00
_cell.angle_beta   90.00
_cell.angle_gamma   90.00
#
_symmetry.space_group_name_H-M   'P 1'
#
loop_
_entity.id
_entity.type
_entity.pdbx_description
1 polymer ?
#
loop_
_entity_poly.entity_id
_entity_poly.type
_entity_poly.pdbx_seq_one_letter_code
_entity_poly.pdbx_strand_id
1 'polypeptide(L)'
;MLKDITLGQFYPADSLLHKMDPRTKLVGTIVFLISVFVFNSIPGYAVATIFLAAMIKISKVPVKFMFRGLKAIFMILLFTVAFNIFLTPGEIIWSLGFLKISREGLVLAGKMAIRLAYLVIGSSIMTLTTTPNQLTDGLERLLRPLNKIRVPVHEIAMMMSIALRFIPILMEETDKIMKAQIARGADFESGNIIQKAKAMVPLLVPLFISAFRRANDLAMAMESRCYHGGDDRTQMKPLKYSGIDRAGYVVLAAYLVVAVLFRVFGI
;
A
#
# COMPACT_ATOMS: atom_id res chain seq x y z
N MET A 1 14.42 -5.04 -18.57
CA MET A 1 13.15 -4.39 -18.20
C MET A 1 12.38 -5.04 -17.03
N LEU A 2 12.41 -6.35 -16.79
CA LEU A 2 11.67 -6.99 -15.69
C LEU A 2 12.41 -7.07 -14.35
N LYS A 3 13.69 -6.71 -14.29
CA LYS A 3 14.52 -6.78 -13.06
C LYS A 3 14.18 -5.75 -11.97
N ASP A 4 13.38 -4.74 -12.30
CA ASP A 4 13.06 -3.64 -11.39
C ASP A 4 11.71 -3.81 -10.66
N ILE A 5 11.02 -4.93 -10.88
CA ILE A 5 9.76 -5.21 -10.17
C ILE A 5 10.11 -5.79 -8.79
N THR A 6 10.26 -4.92 -7.81
CA THR A 6 10.38 -5.34 -6.41
C THR A 6 9.01 -5.71 -5.87
N LEU A 7 8.81 -7.01 -5.60
CA LEU A 7 7.62 -7.51 -4.92
C LEU A 7 7.63 -7.06 -3.45
N GLY A 8 6.93 -5.94 -3.21
CA GLY A 8 6.85 -5.32 -1.89
C GLY A 8 8.08 -4.45 -1.58
N GLN A 9 7.83 -3.28 -1.01
CA GLN A 9 8.89 -2.34 -0.59
C GLN A 9 9.30 -2.58 0.87
N PHE A 10 9.26 -3.85 1.34
CA PHE A 10 9.63 -4.19 2.71
C PHE A 10 11.11 -3.86 2.95
N TYR A 11 11.37 -3.07 4.00
CA TYR A 11 12.73 -2.74 4.46
C TYR A 11 13.04 -3.58 5.71
N PRO A 12 14.01 -4.52 5.65
CA PRO A 12 14.34 -5.36 6.79
C PRO A 12 15.07 -4.52 7.87
N ALA A 13 14.38 -4.24 8.97
CA ALA A 13 14.95 -3.57 10.14
C ALA A 13 14.38 -4.16 11.43
N ASP A 14 15.18 -4.19 12.48
CA ASP A 14 14.77 -4.58 13.82
C ASP A 14 14.18 -3.37 14.55
N SER A 15 12.86 -3.21 14.46
CA SER A 15 12.14 -2.17 15.18
C SER A 15 10.89 -2.71 15.86
N LEU A 16 10.34 -1.95 16.80
CA LEU A 16 9.09 -2.30 17.47
C LEU A 16 7.94 -2.45 16.46
N LEU A 17 7.90 -1.57 15.44
CA LEU A 17 6.90 -1.64 14.38
C LEU A 17 7.01 -2.93 13.55
N HIS A 18 8.22 -3.41 13.25
CA HIS A 18 8.39 -4.67 12.51
C HIS A 18 7.87 -5.87 13.29
N LYS A 19 7.99 -5.84 14.64
CA LYS A 19 7.54 -6.93 15.54
C LYS A 19 6.06 -6.89 15.88
N MET A 20 5.37 -5.80 15.57
CA MET A 20 3.91 -5.68 15.76
C MET A 20 3.13 -6.59 14.84
N ASP A 21 1.97 -7.05 15.33
CA ASP A 21 1.00 -7.83 14.53
C ASP A 21 0.52 -7.02 13.31
N PRO A 22 0.47 -7.63 12.11
CA PRO A 22 -0.01 -6.97 10.89
C PRO A 22 -1.41 -6.36 11.02
N ARG A 23 -2.28 -6.96 11.83
CA ARG A 23 -3.64 -6.43 12.10
C ARG A 23 -3.58 -5.08 12.79
N THR A 24 -2.72 -4.94 13.80
CA THR A 24 -2.54 -3.68 14.55
C THR A 24 -2.00 -2.58 13.63
N LYS A 25 -1.06 -2.91 12.76
CA LYS A 25 -0.51 -1.97 11.77
C LYS A 25 -1.56 -1.53 10.75
N LEU A 26 -2.35 -2.47 10.22
CA LEU A 26 -3.43 -2.18 9.27
C LEU A 26 -4.48 -1.25 9.88
N VAL A 27 -5.00 -1.62 11.05
CA VAL A 27 -5.99 -0.81 11.77
C VAL A 27 -5.41 0.56 12.11
N GLY A 28 -4.19 0.61 12.64
CA GLY A 28 -3.51 1.87 12.98
C GLY A 28 -3.33 2.77 11.76
N THR A 29 -2.93 2.21 10.64
CA THR A 29 -2.78 2.99 9.39
C THR A 29 -4.12 3.52 8.90
N ILE A 30 -5.16 2.69 8.82
CA ILE A 30 -6.49 3.12 8.37
C ILE A 30 -7.03 4.22 9.28
N VAL A 31 -6.92 4.05 10.58
CA VAL A 31 -7.38 5.05 11.56
C VAL A 31 -6.60 6.36 11.42
N PHE A 32 -5.28 6.30 11.24
CA PHE A 32 -4.46 7.47 10.98
C PHE A 32 -4.88 8.17 9.68
N LEU A 33 -5.05 7.43 8.57
CA LEU A 33 -5.47 7.99 7.29
C LEU A 33 -6.83 8.71 7.41
N ILE A 34 -7.80 8.08 8.09
CA ILE A 34 -9.12 8.69 8.32
C ILE A 34 -8.98 9.96 9.19
N SER A 35 -8.18 9.91 10.25
CA SER A 35 -8.00 11.04 11.16
C SER A 35 -7.47 12.29 10.47
N VAL A 36 -6.57 12.15 9.49
CA VAL A 36 -6.00 13.26 8.71
C VAL A 36 -7.08 13.99 7.90
N PHE A 37 -8.18 13.32 7.51
CA PHE A 37 -9.32 13.98 6.86
C PHE A 37 -10.25 14.70 7.86
N VAL A 38 -10.23 14.25 9.11
CA VAL A 38 -11.06 14.84 10.18
C VAL A 38 -10.48 16.19 10.66
N PHE A 39 -9.16 16.38 10.52
CA PHE A 39 -8.49 17.61 10.93
C PHE A 39 -8.67 18.75 9.92
N ASN A 40 -9.10 19.90 10.41
CA ASN A 40 -9.13 21.15 9.66
C ASN A 40 -8.37 22.29 10.36
N SER A 41 -7.98 22.09 11.63
CA SER A 41 -7.29 23.06 12.45
C SER A 41 -5.77 22.87 12.43
N ILE A 42 -5.00 23.94 12.62
CA ILE A 42 -3.53 23.89 12.68
C ILE A 42 -3.03 22.98 13.82
N PRO A 43 -3.60 23.05 15.06
CA PRO A 43 -3.21 22.14 16.14
C PRO A 43 -3.42 20.66 15.80
N GLY A 44 -4.52 20.34 15.08
CA GLY A 44 -4.77 18.98 14.63
C GLY A 44 -3.67 18.45 13.72
N TYR A 45 -3.18 19.27 12.78
CA TYR A 45 -2.03 18.92 11.95
C TYR A 45 -0.74 18.78 12.76
N ALA A 46 -0.53 19.59 13.80
CA ALA A 46 0.63 19.47 14.69
C ALA A 46 0.63 18.12 15.43
N VAL A 47 -0.51 17.68 15.95
CA VAL A 47 -0.66 16.36 16.61
C VAL A 47 -0.38 15.22 15.61
N ALA A 48 -0.93 15.31 14.39
CA ALA A 48 -0.66 14.33 13.34
C ALA A 48 0.83 14.27 12.97
N THR A 49 1.51 15.45 12.92
CA THR A 49 2.96 15.53 12.67
C THR A 49 3.76 14.83 13.75
N ILE A 50 3.45 15.11 15.02
CA ILE A 50 4.16 14.52 16.17
C ILE A 50 3.97 12.99 16.15
N PHE A 51 2.74 12.52 15.94
CA PHE A 51 2.44 11.10 15.84
C PHE A 51 3.22 10.44 14.69
N LEU A 52 3.18 11.03 13.50
CA LEU A 52 3.87 10.52 12.32
C LEU A 52 5.40 10.51 12.52
N ALA A 53 5.97 11.58 13.08
CA ALA A 53 7.40 11.67 13.40
C ALA A 53 7.82 10.61 14.43
N ALA A 54 7.00 10.35 15.45
CA ALA A 54 7.22 9.27 16.41
C ALA A 54 7.22 7.91 15.72
N MET A 55 6.25 7.64 14.84
CA MET A 55 6.17 6.38 14.09
C MET A 55 7.37 6.19 13.15
N ILE A 56 7.82 7.25 12.46
CA ILE A 56 9.04 7.23 11.64
C ILE A 56 10.26 6.86 12.50
N LYS A 57 10.44 7.51 13.64
CA LYS A 57 11.57 7.25 14.54
C LYS A 57 11.56 5.82 15.08
N ILE A 58 10.39 5.33 15.48
CA ILE A 58 10.22 3.97 16.01
C ILE A 58 10.44 2.92 14.90
N SER A 59 10.08 3.23 13.64
CA SER A 59 10.22 2.30 12.51
C SER A 59 11.68 1.97 12.18
N LYS A 60 12.64 2.86 12.53
CA LYS A 60 14.06 2.76 12.15
C LYS A 60 14.28 2.66 10.63
N VAL A 61 13.29 3.00 9.83
CA VAL A 61 13.41 3.01 8.37
C VAL A 61 14.04 4.35 7.95
N PRO A 62 15.06 4.35 7.07
CA PRO A 62 15.64 5.59 6.59
C PRO A 62 14.60 6.45 5.87
N VAL A 63 14.52 7.71 6.24
CA VAL A 63 13.53 8.69 5.73
C VAL A 63 13.58 8.80 4.20
N LYS A 64 14.74 8.55 3.60
CA LYS A 64 14.96 8.53 2.14
C LYS A 64 13.99 7.58 1.40
N PHE A 65 13.67 6.43 1.98
CA PHE A 65 12.73 5.47 1.37
C PHE A 65 11.29 5.98 1.42
N MET A 66 10.91 6.68 2.48
CA MET A 66 9.58 7.30 2.60
C MET A 66 9.40 8.45 1.61
N PHE A 67 10.43 9.29 1.41
CA PHE A 67 10.41 10.36 0.40
C PHE A 67 10.38 9.85 -1.04
N ARG A 68 10.80 8.60 -1.29
CA ARG A 68 10.66 8.01 -2.62
C ARG A 68 9.18 7.87 -3.02
N GLY A 69 8.31 7.53 -2.07
CA GLY A 69 6.86 7.54 -2.28
C GLY A 69 6.30 8.94 -2.62
N LEU A 70 6.79 9.99 -1.93
CA LEU A 70 6.43 11.38 -2.24
C LEU A 70 6.87 11.81 -3.64
N LYS A 71 8.06 11.39 -4.09
CA LYS A 71 8.55 11.68 -5.44
C LYS A 71 7.60 11.15 -6.52
N ALA A 72 7.02 9.97 -6.34
CA ALA A 72 6.07 9.38 -7.28
C ALA A 72 4.78 10.20 -7.42
N ILE A 73 4.36 10.87 -6.33
CA ILE A 73 3.11 11.66 -6.29
C ILE A 73 3.39 13.17 -6.43
N PHE A 74 4.66 13.57 -6.56
CA PHE A 74 5.05 14.98 -6.59
C PHE A 74 4.32 15.79 -7.69
N MET A 75 4.12 15.21 -8.86
CA MET A 75 3.38 15.87 -9.95
C MET A 75 1.92 16.12 -9.59
N ILE A 76 1.26 15.14 -8.95
CA ILE A 76 -0.13 15.26 -8.51
C ILE A 76 -0.23 16.31 -7.40
N LEU A 77 0.73 16.32 -6.48
CA LEU A 77 0.81 17.29 -5.40
C LEU A 77 0.99 18.69 -5.95
N LEU A 78 1.92 18.89 -6.89
CA LEU A 78 2.17 20.17 -7.56
C LEU A 78 0.91 20.67 -8.27
N PHE A 79 0.24 19.78 -9.01
CA PHE A 79 -0.99 20.11 -9.71
C PHE A 79 -2.12 20.51 -8.74
N THR A 80 -2.31 19.73 -7.68
CA THR A 80 -3.33 20.02 -6.66
C THR A 80 -3.07 21.35 -5.97
N VAL A 81 -1.81 21.65 -5.62
CA VAL A 81 -1.41 22.92 -5.01
C VAL A 81 -1.67 24.07 -5.97
N ALA A 82 -1.24 23.95 -7.23
CA ALA A 82 -1.46 24.99 -8.24
C ALA A 82 -2.95 25.25 -8.46
N PHE A 83 -3.75 24.21 -8.62
CA PHE A 83 -5.21 24.35 -8.76
C PHE A 83 -5.85 25.08 -7.57
N ASN A 84 -5.51 24.71 -6.34
CA ASN A 84 -6.08 25.35 -5.17
C ASN A 84 -5.65 26.81 -5.02
N ILE A 85 -4.41 27.17 -5.39
CA ILE A 85 -3.93 28.55 -5.34
C ILE A 85 -4.70 29.46 -6.30
N PHE A 86 -4.95 28.98 -7.54
CA PHE A 86 -5.50 29.82 -8.60
C PHE A 86 -7.03 29.77 -8.74
N LEU A 87 -7.66 28.64 -8.39
CA LEU A 87 -9.10 28.44 -8.58
C LEU A 87 -9.93 28.71 -7.31
N THR A 88 -9.31 28.77 -6.12
CA THR A 88 -10.09 29.01 -4.90
C THR A 88 -10.46 30.49 -4.78
N PRO A 89 -11.75 30.84 -4.73
CA PRO A 89 -12.19 32.22 -4.53
C PRO A 89 -11.86 32.68 -3.09
N GLY A 90 -11.53 33.97 -2.95
CA GLY A 90 -11.22 34.55 -1.64
C GLY A 90 -10.60 35.95 -1.75
N GLU A 91 -10.07 36.47 -0.65
CA GLU A 91 -9.36 37.76 -0.62
C GLU A 91 -8.11 37.70 -1.51
N ILE A 92 -8.06 38.56 -2.53
CA ILE A 92 -6.98 38.58 -3.51
C ILE A 92 -5.76 39.26 -2.87
N ILE A 93 -4.68 38.50 -2.68
CA ILE A 93 -3.39 39.03 -2.22
C ILE A 93 -2.60 39.60 -3.42
N TRP A 94 -2.68 38.91 -4.55
CA TRP A 94 -1.93 39.29 -5.74
C TRP A 94 -2.69 38.88 -7.01
N SER A 95 -2.75 39.77 -8.00
CA SER A 95 -3.42 39.52 -9.28
C SER A 95 -2.50 39.84 -10.44
N LEU A 96 -2.27 38.88 -11.31
CA LEU A 96 -1.56 39.04 -12.57
C LEU A 96 -2.50 38.65 -13.72
N GLY A 97 -3.31 39.61 -14.20
CA GLY A 97 -4.27 39.38 -15.25
C GLY A 97 -5.32 38.31 -14.89
N PHE A 98 -5.27 37.16 -15.54
CA PHE A 98 -6.21 36.03 -15.30
C PHE A 98 -5.88 35.19 -14.06
N LEU A 99 -4.65 35.28 -13.53
CA LEU A 99 -4.21 34.50 -12.37
C LEU A 99 -4.37 35.34 -11.12
N LYS A 100 -5.27 34.90 -10.23
CA LYS A 100 -5.54 35.54 -8.93
C LYS A 100 -5.09 34.59 -7.84
N ILE A 101 -4.23 35.08 -6.95
CA ILE A 101 -3.81 34.33 -5.75
C ILE A 101 -4.64 34.85 -4.59
N SER A 102 -5.47 33.97 -4.02
CA SER A 102 -6.28 34.27 -2.84
C SER A 102 -5.59 33.77 -1.56
N ARG A 103 -5.83 34.45 -0.44
CA ARG A 103 -5.34 34.06 0.88
C ARG A 103 -5.88 32.68 1.26
N GLU A 104 -7.16 32.46 1.03
CA GLU A 104 -7.86 31.22 1.31
C GLU A 104 -7.31 30.08 0.43
N GLY A 105 -7.03 30.38 -0.84
CA GLY A 105 -6.40 29.42 -1.76
C GLY A 105 -5.02 28.98 -1.29
N LEU A 106 -4.19 29.89 -0.79
CA LEU A 106 -2.86 29.56 -0.29
C LEU A 106 -2.92 28.68 0.97
N VAL A 107 -3.82 29.01 1.91
CA VAL A 107 -4.03 28.23 3.13
C VAL A 107 -4.58 26.84 2.78
N LEU A 108 -5.54 26.76 1.87
CA LEU A 108 -6.13 25.50 1.43
C LEU A 108 -5.09 24.62 0.69
N ALA A 109 -4.32 25.21 -0.20
CA ALA A 109 -3.23 24.54 -0.90
C ALA A 109 -2.19 23.95 0.07
N GLY A 110 -1.78 24.74 1.09
CA GLY A 110 -0.89 24.26 2.14
C GLY A 110 -1.47 23.09 2.95
N LYS A 111 -2.72 23.20 3.38
CA LYS A 111 -3.41 22.11 4.09
C LYS A 111 -3.51 20.86 3.23
N MET A 112 -3.84 20.97 1.94
CA MET A 112 -3.94 19.83 1.03
C MET A 112 -2.57 19.20 0.77
N ALA A 113 -1.52 20.00 0.60
CA ALA A 113 -0.15 19.50 0.42
C ALA A 113 0.31 18.67 1.63
N ILE A 114 0.11 19.20 2.85
CA ILE A 114 0.45 18.50 4.09
C ILE A 114 -0.39 17.22 4.24
N ARG A 115 -1.69 17.29 3.96
CA ARG A 115 -2.58 16.13 4.00
C ARG A 115 -2.12 15.01 3.09
N LEU A 116 -1.85 15.33 1.82
CA LEU A 116 -1.35 14.34 0.85
C LEU A 116 0.01 13.75 1.29
N ALA A 117 0.91 14.59 1.80
CA ALA A 117 2.19 14.11 2.33
C ALA A 117 2.00 13.11 3.48
N TYR A 118 1.10 13.40 4.43
CA TYR A 118 0.82 12.50 5.56
C TYR A 118 0.19 11.18 5.11
N LEU A 119 -0.73 11.21 4.15
CA LEU A 119 -1.33 10.00 3.58
C LEU A 119 -0.26 9.10 2.96
N VAL A 120 0.64 9.69 2.18
CA VAL A 120 1.71 8.94 1.51
C VAL A 120 2.72 8.40 2.51
N ILE A 121 3.19 9.21 3.46
CA ILE A 121 4.17 8.78 4.45
C ILE A 121 3.56 7.73 5.38
N GLY A 122 2.33 7.93 5.85
CA GLY A 122 1.63 7.00 6.73
C GLY A 122 1.42 5.63 6.08
N SER A 123 0.96 5.58 4.83
CA SER A 123 0.83 4.33 4.08
C SER A 123 2.20 3.69 3.77
N SER A 124 3.22 4.50 3.48
CA SER A 124 4.58 4.01 3.22
C SER A 124 5.19 3.33 4.44
N ILE A 125 4.96 3.84 5.66
CA ILE A 125 5.43 3.20 6.89
C ILE A 125 4.89 1.77 6.99
N MET A 126 3.58 1.58 6.75
CA MET A 126 2.97 0.26 6.77
C MET A 126 3.62 -0.68 5.73
N THR A 127 3.75 -0.22 4.48
CA THR A 127 4.32 -1.00 3.38
C THR A 127 5.79 -1.36 3.61
N LEU A 128 6.59 -0.44 4.17
CA LEU A 128 8.00 -0.64 4.46
C LEU A 128 8.24 -1.55 5.69
N THR A 129 7.28 -1.65 6.61
CA THR A 129 7.41 -2.45 7.84
C THR A 129 6.65 -3.77 7.84
N THR A 130 5.91 -4.07 6.77
CA THR A 130 5.07 -5.28 6.70
C THR A 130 5.31 -5.99 5.38
N THR A 131 5.59 -7.30 5.43
CA THR A 131 5.74 -8.10 4.21
C THR A 131 4.38 -8.35 3.54
N PRO A 132 4.32 -8.56 2.20
CA PRO A 132 3.07 -8.86 1.51
C PRO A 132 2.32 -10.07 2.10
N ASN A 133 3.04 -11.13 2.49
CA ASN A 133 2.42 -12.30 3.12
C ASN A 133 1.80 -11.97 4.48
N GLN A 134 2.52 -11.20 5.33
CA GLN A 134 1.97 -10.73 6.61
C GLN A 134 0.74 -9.85 6.41
N LEU A 135 0.74 -9.01 5.36
CA LEU A 135 -0.39 -8.17 5.01
C LEU A 135 -1.61 -9.02 4.65
N THR A 136 -1.43 -10.06 3.85
CA THR A 136 -2.50 -11.00 3.48
C THR A 136 -3.06 -11.72 4.70
N ASP A 137 -2.20 -12.24 5.59
CA ASP A 137 -2.61 -12.89 6.83
C ASP A 137 -3.37 -11.93 7.77
N GLY A 138 -2.91 -10.68 7.85
CA GLY A 138 -3.57 -9.62 8.61
C GLY A 138 -4.95 -9.30 8.06
N LEU A 139 -5.08 -9.16 6.74
CA LEU A 139 -6.35 -8.91 6.04
C LEU A 139 -7.32 -10.07 6.24
N GLU A 140 -6.88 -11.32 6.09
CA GLU A 140 -7.73 -12.51 6.33
C GLU A 140 -8.39 -12.45 7.71
N ARG A 141 -7.58 -12.16 8.73
CA ARG A 141 -8.07 -12.10 10.12
C ARG A 141 -9.01 -10.93 10.36
N LEU A 142 -8.73 -9.75 9.79
CA LEU A 142 -9.58 -8.57 9.94
C LEU A 142 -10.90 -8.71 9.19
N LEU A 143 -10.88 -9.35 8.01
CA LEU A 143 -12.05 -9.54 7.16
C LEU A 143 -12.87 -10.79 7.52
N ARG A 144 -12.39 -11.64 8.44
CA ARG A 144 -13.10 -12.86 8.87
C ARG A 144 -14.58 -12.64 9.26
N PRO A 145 -14.98 -11.50 9.89
CA PRO A 145 -16.40 -11.24 10.15
C PRO A 145 -17.29 -11.20 8.90
N LEU A 146 -16.71 -10.93 7.70
CA LEU A 146 -17.42 -10.93 6.43
C LEU A 146 -17.86 -12.34 5.99
N ASN A 147 -17.30 -13.40 6.56
CA ASN A 147 -17.79 -14.76 6.34
C ASN A 147 -19.27 -14.89 6.70
N LYS A 148 -19.78 -14.07 7.66
CA LYS A 148 -21.21 -14.05 8.03
C LYS A 148 -22.12 -13.61 6.88
N ILE A 149 -21.61 -12.81 5.94
CA ILE A 149 -22.32 -12.35 4.74
C ILE A 149 -21.91 -13.15 3.49
N ARG A 150 -21.42 -14.40 3.69
CA ARG A 150 -21.03 -15.35 2.64
C ARG A 150 -19.88 -14.91 1.74
N VAL A 151 -18.98 -14.04 2.23
CA VAL A 151 -17.74 -13.72 1.52
C VAL A 151 -16.70 -14.79 1.88
N PRO A 152 -16.13 -15.53 0.92
CA PRO A 152 -15.15 -16.59 1.19
C PRO A 152 -13.76 -15.98 1.48
N VAL A 153 -13.60 -15.35 2.66
CA VAL A 153 -12.39 -14.59 3.01
C VAL A 153 -11.15 -15.47 3.07
N HIS A 154 -11.29 -16.70 3.57
CA HIS A 154 -10.17 -17.63 3.67
C HIS A 154 -9.65 -18.03 2.27
N GLU A 155 -10.55 -18.34 1.36
CA GLU A 155 -10.21 -18.73 -0.01
C GLU A 155 -9.54 -17.58 -0.76
N ILE A 156 -10.02 -16.35 -0.57
CA ILE A 156 -9.42 -15.15 -1.15
C ILE A 156 -8.00 -14.96 -0.61
N ALA A 157 -7.79 -15.06 0.70
CA ALA A 157 -6.47 -14.94 1.31
C ALA A 157 -5.50 -16.03 0.86
N MET A 158 -6.00 -17.26 0.71
CA MET A 158 -5.22 -18.36 0.18
C MET A 158 -4.82 -18.11 -1.29
N MET A 159 -5.76 -17.66 -2.14
CA MET A 159 -5.45 -17.29 -3.53
C MET A 159 -4.39 -16.18 -3.59
N MET A 160 -4.49 -15.16 -2.74
CA MET A 160 -3.48 -14.09 -2.65
C MET A 160 -2.11 -14.64 -2.24
N SER A 161 -2.05 -15.53 -1.25
CA SER A 161 -0.80 -16.14 -0.79
C SER A 161 -0.14 -17.01 -1.86
N ILE A 162 -0.95 -17.77 -2.62
CA ILE A 162 -0.50 -18.57 -3.77
C ILE A 162 0.02 -17.63 -4.87
N ALA A 163 -0.73 -16.58 -5.20
CA ALA A 163 -0.32 -15.60 -6.20
C ALA A 163 1.01 -14.93 -5.85
N LEU A 164 1.17 -14.44 -4.61
CA LEU A 164 2.42 -13.83 -4.13
C LEU A 164 3.62 -14.77 -4.24
N ARG A 165 3.41 -16.08 -4.06
CA ARG A 165 4.46 -17.11 -4.25
C ARG A 165 4.78 -17.34 -5.71
N PHE A 166 3.77 -17.34 -6.59
CA PHE A 166 3.96 -17.62 -8.00
C PHE A 166 4.49 -16.45 -8.82
N ILE A 167 4.28 -15.20 -8.38
CA ILE A 167 4.78 -14.03 -9.11
C ILE A 167 6.29 -14.10 -9.37
N PRO A 168 7.20 -14.34 -8.38
CA PRO A 168 8.63 -14.47 -8.66
C PRO A 168 8.94 -15.60 -9.66
N ILE A 169 8.26 -16.74 -9.51
CA ILE A 169 8.46 -17.90 -10.36
C ILE A 169 8.05 -17.60 -11.81
N LEU A 170 6.89 -16.95 -11.99
CA LEU A 170 6.41 -16.55 -13.32
C LEU A 170 7.28 -15.45 -13.94
N MET A 171 7.87 -14.57 -13.14
CA MET A 171 8.83 -13.56 -13.63
C MET A 171 10.09 -14.24 -14.17
N GLU A 172 10.66 -15.20 -13.45
CA GLU A 172 11.81 -15.98 -13.93
C GLU A 172 11.48 -16.78 -15.20
N GLU A 173 10.28 -17.37 -15.27
CA GLU A 173 9.78 -18.09 -16.44
C GLU A 173 9.64 -17.13 -17.65
N THR A 174 9.07 -15.94 -17.41
CA THR A 174 8.93 -14.90 -18.44
C THR A 174 10.29 -14.49 -19.00
N ASP A 175 11.29 -14.29 -18.15
CA ASP A 175 12.66 -13.96 -18.58
C ASP A 175 13.28 -15.07 -19.43
N LYS A 176 13.04 -16.34 -19.08
CA LYS A 176 13.54 -17.50 -19.85
C LYS A 176 12.86 -17.58 -21.22
N ILE A 177 11.52 -17.47 -21.25
CA ILE A 177 10.74 -17.49 -22.50
C ILE A 177 11.16 -16.31 -23.39
N MET A 178 11.30 -15.11 -22.82
CA MET A 178 11.71 -13.91 -23.56
C MET A 178 13.06 -14.10 -24.23
N LYS A 179 14.07 -14.60 -23.50
CA LYS A 179 15.40 -14.90 -24.04
C LYS A 179 15.33 -15.94 -25.17
N ALA A 180 14.53 -16.98 -25.01
CA ALA A 180 14.34 -17.98 -26.03
C ALA A 180 13.67 -17.43 -27.29
N GLN A 181 12.71 -16.53 -27.17
CA GLN A 181 12.03 -15.90 -28.30
C GLN A 181 12.94 -14.89 -29.01
N ILE A 182 13.77 -14.14 -28.27
CA ILE A 182 14.78 -13.25 -28.88
C ILE A 182 15.79 -14.07 -29.69
N ALA A 183 16.24 -15.21 -29.17
CA ALA A 183 17.13 -16.12 -29.91
C ALA A 183 16.49 -16.71 -31.18
N ARG A 184 15.16 -16.73 -31.27
CA ARG A 184 14.38 -17.10 -32.47
C ARG A 184 14.09 -15.95 -33.41
N GLY A 185 14.63 -14.74 -33.12
CA GLY A 185 14.46 -13.54 -33.95
C GLY A 185 13.23 -12.70 -33.59
N ALA A 186 12.59 -12.94 -32.45
CA ALA A 186 11.51 -12.07 -32.00
C ALA A 186 12.05 -10.71 -31.57
N ASP A 187 11.39 -9.65 -32.04
CA ASP A 187 11.70 -8.25 -31.67
C ASP A 187 10.52 -7.70 -30.85
N PHE A 188 10.80 -7.35 -29.58
CA PHE A 188 9.84 -6.79 -28.64
C PHE A 188 9.91 -5.26 -28.51
N GLU A 189 10.92 -4.61 -29.12
CA GLU A 189 11.20 -3.19 -28.92
C GLU A 189 10.81 -2.32 -30.13
N SER A 190 10.88 -2.88 -31.35
CA SER A 190 10.61 -2.15 -32.58
C SER A 190 9.12 -2.13 -32.97
N GLY A 191 8.72 -1.13 -33.73
CA GLY A 191 7.40 -1.05 -34.35
C GLY A 191 6.33 -0.32 -33.57
N ASN A 192 5.13 -0.27 -34.18
CA ASN A 192 3.92 0.36 -33.63
C ASN A 192 3.35 -0.45 -32.45
N ILE A 193 2.47 0.19 -31.64
CA ILE A 193 1.82 -0.43 -30.47
C ILE A 193 1.16 -1.78 -30.82
N ILE A 194 0.51 -1.87 -32.00
CA ILE A 194 -0.15 -3.10 -32.47
C ILE A 194 0.88 -4.19 -32.79
N GLN A 195 2.01 -3.83 -33.38
CA GLN A 195 3.11 -4.77 -33.68
C GLN A 195 3.76 -5.29 -32.41
N LYS A 196 4.00 -4.40 -31.43
CA LYS A 196 4.49 -4.78 -30.09
C LYS A 196 3.52 -5.73 -29.37
N ALA A 197 2.21 -5.45 -29.44
CA ALA A 197 1.20 -6.35 -28.86
C ALA A 197 1.21 -7.73 -29.52
N LYS A 198 1.32 -7.82 -30.86
CA LYS A 198 1.45 -9.09 -31.57
C LYS A 198 2.74 -9.83 -31.23
N ALA A 199 3.86 -9.11 -31.08
CA ALA A 199 5.14 -9.70 -30.67
C ALA A 199 5.09 -10.30 -29.25
N MET A 200 4.20 -9.83 -28.38
CA MET A 200 4.02 -10.38 -27.03
C MET A 200 3.25 -11.72 -27.00
N VAL A 201 2.47 -12.06 -28.06
CA VAL A 201 1.67 -13.30 -28.09
C VAL A 201 2.54 -14.56 -27.93
N PRO A 202 3.69 -14.73 -28.64
CA PRO A 202 4.58 -15.87 -28.45
C PRO A 202 5.19 -16.00 -27.06
N LEU A 203 5.14 -14.93 -26.24
CA LEU A 203 5.56 -14.96 -24.84
C LEU A 203 4.38 -15.32 -23.92
N LEU A 204 3.19 -14.79 -24.18
CA LEU A 204 2.02 -14.99 -23.35
C LEU A 204 1.50 -16.44 -23.42
N VAL A 205 1.44 -17.04 -24.61
CA VAL A 205 0.88 -18.40 -24.79
C VAL A 205 1.65 -19.45 -23.99
N PRO A 206 3.00 -19.56 -24.08
CA PRO A 206 3.76 -20.50 -23.26
C PRO A 206 3.64 -20.22 -21.77
N LEU A 207 3.59 -18.94 -21.38
CA LEU A 207 3.43 -18.54 -19.98
C LEU A 207 2.09 -19.01 -19.41
N PHE A 208 0.99 -18.84 -20.17
CA PHE A 208 -0.33 -19.37 -19.79
C PHE A 208 -0.32 -20.88 -19.62
N ILE A 209 0.24 -21.60 -20.58
CA ILE A 209 0.32 -23.08 -20.51
C ILE A 209 1.11 -23.51 -19.27
N SER A 210 2.24 -22.86 -18.99
CA SER A 210 3.04 -23.11 -17.78
C SER A 210 2.26 -22.82 -16.50
N ALA A 211 1.53 -21.67 -16.45
CA ALA A 211 0.72 -21.30 -15.30
C ALA A 211 -0.41 -22.31 -15.03
N PHE A 212 -1.13 -22.77 -16.07
CA PHE A 212 -2.18 -23.78 -15.93
C PHE A 212 -1.62 -25.14 -15.48
N ARG A 213 -0.48 -25.56 -16.01
CA ARG A 213 0.18 -26.81 -15.58
C ARG A 213 0.53 -26.74 -14.09
N ARG A 214 1.12 -25.63 -13.64
CA ARG A 214 1.44 -25.41 -12.22
C ARG A 214 0.21 -25.35 -11.33
N ALA A 215 -0.89 -24.76 -11.82
CA ALA A 215 -2.16 -24.74 -11.09
C ALA A 215 -2.72 -26.15 -10.89
N ASN A 216 -2.68 -26.99 -11.93
CA ASN A 216 -3.08 -28.40 -11.84
C ASN A 216 -2.18 -29.22 -10.90
N ASP A 217 -0.85 -29.04 -10.99
CA ASP A 217 0.09 -29.72 -10.10
C ASP A 217 -0.16 -29.30 -8.63
N LEU A 218 -0.43 -28.02 -8.39
CA LEU A 218 -0.77 -27.54 -7.04
C LEU A 218 -2.10 -28.12 -6.55
N ALA A 219 -3.13 -28.15 -7.41
CA ALA A 219 -4.43 -28.72 -7.06
C ALA A 219 -4.30 -30.20 -6.66
N MET A 220 -3.61 -31.02 -7.47
CA MET A 220 -3.34 -32.42 -7.15
C MET A 220 -2.55 -32.57 -5.85
N ALA A 221 -1.56 -31.70 -5.61
CA ALA A 221 -0.80 -31.71 -4.37
C ALA A 221 -1.65 -31.30 -3.15
N MET A 222 -2.65 -30.44 -3.32
CA MET A 222 -3.60 -30.07 -2.26
C MET A 222 -4.57 -31.21 -1.97
N GLU A 223 -5.12 -31.84 -3.00
CA GLU A 223 -6.01 -33.01 -2.86
C GLU A 223 -5.30 -34.19 -2.16
N SER A 224 -4.06 -34.51 -2.56
CA SER A 224 -3.27 -35.56 -1.93
C SER A 224 -2.96 -35.28 -0.45
N ARG A 225 -3.04 -34.03 -0.02
CA ARG A 225 -2.93 -33.60 1.39
C ARG A 225 -4.28 -33.44 2.09
N CYS A 226 -5.35 -33.98 1.50
CA CYS A 226 -6.71 -33.93 2.03
C CYS A 226 -7.19 -32.49 2.28
N TYR A 227 -6.94 -31.56 1.34
CA TYR A 227 -7.48 -30.23 1.42
C TYR A 227 -8.97 -30.21 1.06
N HIS A 228 -9.85 -29.84 2.00
CA HIS A 228 -11.31 -29.82 1.84
C HIS A 228 -11.92 -28.43 2.12
N GLY A 229 -11.14 -27.36 1.94
CA GLY A 229 -11.61 -25.99 2.22
C GLY A 229 -10.98 -25.36 3.47
N GLY A 230 -11.57 -24.25 3.90
CA GLY A 230 -11.03 -23.43 5.01
C GLY A 230 -11.52 -23.81 6.40
N ASP A 231 -12.58 -24.63 6.49
CA ASP A 231 -13.19 -24.99 7.78
C ASP A 231 -12.29 -25.98 8.53
N ASP A 232 -12.22 -25.83 9.86
CA ASP A 232 -11.44 -26.67 10.80
C ASP A 232 -9.91 -26.70 10.59
N ARG A 233 -9.33 -25.75 9.83
CA ARG A 233 -7.87 -25.68 9.65
C ARG A 233 -7.19 -24.89 10.75
N THR A 234 -6.06 -25.43 11.24
CA THR A 234 -5.13 -24.75 12.12
C THR A 234 -4.01 -24.08 11.30
N GLN A 235 -3.56 -22.90 11.72
CA GLN A 235 -2.40 -22.24 11.13
C GLN A 235 -1.12 -22.69 11.83
N MET A 236 -0.07 -23.03 11.06
CA MET A 236 1.23 -23.41 11.60
C MET A 236 1.88 -22.25 12.40
N LYS A 237 1.67 -21.01 11.98
CA LYS A 237 2.13 -19.79 12.66
C LYS A 237 0.93 -18.86 12.90
N PRO A 238 0.12 -19.13 13.94
CA PRO A 238 -1.05 -18.28 14.21
C PRO A 238 -0.61 -16.89 14.65
N LEU A 239 -1.29 -15.85 14.14
CA LEU A 239 -1.09 -14.48 14.60
C LEU A 239 -1.56 -14.37 16.06
N LYS A 240 -0.67 -13.91 16.95
CA LYS A 240 -0.94 -13.70 18.36
C LYS A 240 -0.63 -12.27 18.75
N TYR A 241 -1.58 -11.60 19.40
CA TYR A 241 -1.35 -10.27 19.95
C TYR A 241 -0.28 -10.33 21.04
N SER A 242 0.70 -9.46 20.93
CA SER A 242 1.77 -9.27 21.91
C SER A 242 1.48 -8.09 22.83
N GLY A 243 2.30 -7.90 23.87
CA GLY A 243 2.24 -6.69 24.71
C GLY A 243 2.48 -5.41 23.92
N ILE A 244 3.30 -5.49 22.86
CA ILE A 244 3.59 -4.37 21.96
C ILE A 244 2.33 -3.92 21.22
N ASP A 245 1.48 -4.87 20.81
CA ASP A 245 0.22 -4.56 20.10
C ASP A 245 -0.77 -3.86 21.01
N ARG A 246 -0.87 -4.28 22.28
CA ARG A 246 -1.73 -3.61 23.27
C ARG A 246 -1.26 -2.17 23.50
N ALA A 247 0.05 -1.97 23.66
CA ALA A 247 0.61 -0.62 23.76
C ALA A 247 0.33 0.21 22.49
N GLY A 248 0.42 -0.39 21.32
CA GLY A 248 0.07 0.23 20.04
C GLY A 248 -1.39 0.71 19.99
N TYR A 249 -2.34 -0.11 20.43
CA TYR A 249 -3.75 0.29 20.52
C TYR A 249 -3.99 1.41 21.55
N VAL A 250 -3.29 1.38 22.69
CA VAL A 250 -3.39 2.46 23.69
C VAL A 250 -2.87 3.78 23.11
N VAL A 251 -1.73 3.77 22.44
CA VAL A 251 -1.17 4.97 21.77
C VAL A 251 -2.12 5.48 20.68
N LEU A 252 -2.70 4.59 19.90
CA LEU A 252 -3.66 4.93 18.87
C LEU A 252 -4.94 5.55 19.46
N ALA A 253 -5.46 4.97 20.56
CA ALA A 253 -6.62 5.49 21.28
C ALA A 253 -6.33 6.89 21.86
N ALA A 254 -5.17 7.07 22.51
CA ALA A 254 -4.74 8.36 23.03
C ALA A 254 -4.63 9.42 21.90
N TYR A 255 -4.03 9.03 20.76
CA TYR A 255 -3.98 9.89 19.58
C TYR A 255 -5.38 10.30 19.11
N LEU A 256 -6.32 9.35 18.99
CA LEU A 256 -7.70 9.65 18.58
C LEU A 256 -8.43 10.54 19.56
N VAL A 257 -8.28 10.31 20.86
CA VAL A 257 -8.91 11.14 21.89
C VAL A 257 -8.41 12.59 21.77
N VAL A 258 -7.10 12.79 21.65
CA VAL A 258 -6.51 14.13 21.44
C VAL A 258 -7.03 14.75 20.13
N ALA A 259 -7.11 13.95 19.08
CA ALA A 259 -7.62 14.37 17.78
C ALA A 259 -9.07 14.88 17.84
N VAL A 260 -9.93 14.11 18.52
CA VAL A 260 -11.36 14.47 18.69
C VAL A 260 -11.51 15.68 19.60
N LEU A 261 -10.74 15.78 20.68
CA LEU A 261 -10.76 16.94 21.58
C LEU A 261 -10.45 18.25 20.83
N PHE A 262 -9.39 18.28 20.03
CA PHE A 262 -9.07 19.47 19.23
C PHE A 262 -10.17 19.83 18.22
N ARG A 263 -10.87 18.83 17.69
CA ARG A 263 -12.00 19.09 16.80
C ARG A 263 -13.21 19.67 17.52
N VAL A 264 -13.54 19.13 18.73
CA VAL A 264 -14.72 19.52 19.50
C VAL A 264 -14.55 20.92 20.11
N PHE A 265 -13.36 21.20 20.62
CA PHE A 265 -13.07 22.52 21.21
C PHE A 265 -12.80 23.61 20.18
N GLY A 266 -12.80 23.29 18.87
CA GLY A 266 -12.66 24.29 17.81
C GLY A 266 -11.29 24.99 17.74
N ILE A 267 -10.28 24.42 18.42
CA ILE A 267 -8.92 24.95 18.48
C ILE A 267 -8.10 24.53 17.29
#